data_c454301774c76b55f7f514904c6b7c99
#
_entry.id   c454301774c76b55f7f514904c6b7c99
#
_cell.length_a   1.000
_cell.length_b   1.000
_cell.length_c   1.000
_cell.angle_alpha   90.00
_cell.angle_beta   90.00
_cell.angle_gamma   90.00
#
_symmetry.space_group_name_H-M   'P 1'
#
loop_
_entity.id
_entity.type
_entity.pdbx_description
1 polymer ?
#
loop_
_entity_poly.entity_id
_entity_poly.type
_entity_poly.pdbx_seq_one_letter_code
_entity_poly.pdbx_strand_id
1 'polypeptide(L)'
;MNLEEAIKLVLKGKAQIMALQEHPYYGSFGYQVSNFFALSSRFGTPEEFKALVDDAHGRGIAVIMDIVHSHAVSNELEGLGNLDGHEDLYFYPGDAGHHPAWGSRCFDYGKDEVNCFLLSNCKYWMEEYHLDGFRFDGVTSMLYWDHGLGTDFGNYEIYFGPGVDENAVTYLGLANRLIHQLNPNAITIAEDVSGMPGLAAPFERGGVGFDFRMAMGIADHWIKWIKERSDENWSPGEIWYELTNKRADEKTVSYAECHDQALVGDKTIIFRLIDKEMYWCMDKASQNLLVDRGIALHKLIRLVTAATAGDGYLNFMGNEFGHPEWIDFPREGNNWSCKYARRQWSLADNGLLRYQGLQEWDAAMVHLLRGEKALFKAPELLRADEEKKVLIFLRKNCIFALNFNPSESYQNYGFPAPEGEWEMVMNSDEARFGGFSRLGASEVHSTVGKELYLYLPSRCAIVLKKK
;
A
#
# COMPACT_ATOMS: atom_id res chain seq x y z
N MET A 1 -14.64 0.12 16.98
CA MET A 1 -13.38 -0.55 17.35
C MET A 1 -12.50 0.49 18.00
N ASN A 2 -12.01 0.21 19.18
CA ASN A 2 -10.93 1.01 19.73
C ASN A 2 -9.63 0.58 19.04
N LEU A 3 -8.58 1.33 19.23
CA LEU A 3 -7.27 1.06 18.65
C LEU A 3 -6.72 -0.34 18.97
N GLU A 4 -7.08 -0.88 20.13
CA GLU A 4 -6.74 -2.22 20.63
C GLU A 4 -7.30 -3.34 19.74
N GLU A 5 -8.49 -3.14 19.17
CA GLU A 5 -9.11 -4.06 18.22
C GLU A 5 -8.46 -3.95 16.82
N ALA A 6 -8.05 -2.74 16.39
CA ALA A 6 -7.31 -2.55 15.15
C ALA A 6 -5.95 -3.25 15.19
N ILE A 7 -5.25 -3.16 16.31
CA ILE A 7 -3.94 -3.82 16.50
C ILE A 7 -4.05 -5.34 16.54
N LYS A 8 -5.16 -5.91 17.04
CA LYS A 8 -5.39 -7.37 17.01
C LYS A 8 -5.42 -7.95 15.60
N LEU A 9 -5.85 -7.17 14.63
CA LEU A 9 -5.92 -7.57 13.21
C LEU A 9 -4.58 -7.44 12.48
N VAL A 10 -3.67 -6.60 12.96
CA VAL A 10 -2.32 -6.49 12.39
C VAL A 10 -1.44 -7.60 12.97
N LEU A 11 -1.48 -8.76 12.36
CA LEU A 11 -0.73 -9.97 12.78
C LEU A 11 0.77 -9.72 12.71
N LYS A 12 1.40 -9.38 13.85
CA LYS A 12 2.87 -9.19 14.00
C LYS A 12 3.52 -8.62 12.74
N GLY A 13 3.13 -7.46 12.34
CA GLY A 13 3.61 -6.75 11.16
C GLY A 13 4.15 -5.39 11.53
N LYS A 14 3.93 -4.43 10.65
CA LYS A 14 4.24 -3.03 10.86
C LYS A 14 2.94 -2.25 10.74
N ALA A 15 2.72 -1.31 11.64
CA ALA A 15 1.65 -0.32 11.51
C ALA A 15 2.26 0.95 10.91
N GLN A 16 1.79 1.34 9.73
CA GLN A 16 2.09 2.65 9.16
C GLN A 16 0.94 3.58 9.53
N ILE A 17 1.27 4.67 10.22
CA ILE A 17 0.31 5.69 10.63
C ILE A 17 0.46 6.86 9.66
N MET A 18 -0.67 7.33 9.10
CA MET A 18 -0.71 8.53 8.26
C MET A 18 -0.20 9.74 9.04
N ALA A 19 0.09 10.84 8.35
CA ALA A 19 0.67 12.05 8.93
C ALA A 19 -0.05 12.52 10.20
N LEU A 20 0.68 12.50 11.32
CA LEU A 20 0.16 12.87 12.66
C LEU A 20 0.63 14.23 13.15
N GLN A 21 1.51 14.88 12.39
CA GLN A 21 2.01 16.21 12.76
C GLN A 21 0.87 17.22 12.76
N GLU A 22 0.95 18.26 13.60
CA GLU A 22 -0.12 19.26 13.73
C GLU A 22 -0.35 20.00 12.41
N HIS A 23 -1.63 20.17 12.07
CA HIS A 23 -2.08 20.73 10.81
C HIS A 23 -3.36 21.57 11.02
N PRO A 24 -3.58 22.64 10.24
CA PRO A 24 -4.65 23.60 10.51
C PRO A 24 -6.04 23.06 10.20
N TYR A 25 -6.17 22.04 9.31
CA TYR A 25 -7.50 21.59 8.93
C TYR A 25 -7.56 20.10 8.56
N TYR A 26 -8.66 19.44 8.91
CA TYR A 26 -8.86 17.99 8.71
C TYR A 26 -8.78 17.52 7.26
N GLY A 27 -9.25 18.32 6.31
CA GLY A 27 -9.29 17.96 4.89
C GLY A 27 -7.92 17.77 4.25
N SER A 28 -6.83 18.13 4.97
CA SER A 28 -5.46 17.83 4.56
C SER A 28 -5.01 16.42 4.93
N PHE A 29 -5.79 15.67 5.72
CA PHE A 29 -5.43 14.35 6.22
C PHE A 29 -4.11 14.29 7.02
N GLY A 30 -3.61 15.45 7.47
CA GLY A 30 -2.31 15.59 8.11
C GLY A 30 -1.16 15.99 7.18
N TYR A 31 -1.40 16.06 5.87
CA TYR A 31 -0.33 16.33 4.88
C TYR A 31 -0.07 17.81 4.60
N GLN A 32 -0.76 18.75 5.29
CA GLN A 32 -0.47 20.19 5.28
C GLN A 32 0.01 20.61 6.67
N VAL A 33 1.25 20.23 6.99
CA VAL A 33 1.83 20.37 8.33
C VAL A 33 2.09 21.82 8.67
N SER A 34 1.64 22.25 9.86
CA SER A 34 1.92 23.58 10.43
C SER A 34 2.95 23.53 11.56
N ASN A 35 2.96 22.48 12.36
CA ASN A 35 3.95 22.30 13.42
C ASN A 35 4.54 20.90 13.40
N PHE A 36 5.82 20.81 13.05
CA PHE A 36 6.54 19.57 12.81
C PHE A 36 6.87 18.79 14.10
N PHE A 37 6.96 19.47 15.24
CA PHE A 37 7.32 18.88 16.54
C PHE A 37 6.11 18.69 17.46
N ALA A 38 4.89 18.85 16.96
CA ALA A 38 3.67 18.63 17.72
C ALA A 38 2.82 17.51 17.10
N LEU A 39 2.34 16.62 17.97
CA LEU A 39 1.27 15.69 17.61
C LEU A 39 -0.03 16.48 17.42
N SER A 40 -0.80 16.17 16.39
CA SER A 40 -2.08 16.82 16.17
C SER A 40 -3.04 16.57 17.34
N SER A 41 -3.50 17.65 17.94
CA SER A 41 -4.46 17.64 19.05
C SER A 41 -5.82 17.02 18.71
N ARG A 42 -6.08 16.82 17.42
CA ARG A 42 -7.33 16.21 16.92
C ARG A 42 -7.42 14.71 17.20
N PHE A 43 -6.28 14.05 17.42
CA PHE A 43 -6.22 12.58 17.51
C PHE A 43 -5.95 12.08 18.93
N GLY A 44 -5.71 12.98 19.88
CA GLY A 44 -5.43 12.65 21.27
C GLY A 44 -4.24 13.39 21.84
N THR A 45 -3.77 12.94 22.97
CA THR A 45 -2.62 13.53 23.68
C THR A 45 -1.31 12.80 23.31
N PRO A 46 -0.13 13.44 23.52
CA PRO A 46 1.17 12.79 23.38
C PRO A 46 1.28 11.51 24.20
N GLU A 47 0.74 11.49 25.41
CA GLU A 47 0.76 10.33 26.31
C GLU A 47 -0.07 9.16 25.76
N GLU A 48 -1.23 9.45 25.18
CA GLU A 48 -2.06 8.43 24.52
C GLU A 48 -1.37 7.85 23.29
N PHE A 49 -0.65 8.68 22.53
CA PHE A 49 0.11 8.18 21.39
C PHE A 49 1.32 7.33 21.82
N LYS A 50 2.05 7.73 22.88
CA LYS A 50 3.10 6.88 23.47
C LYS A 50 2.57 5.55 23.95
N ALA A 51 1.42 5.55 24.63
CA ALA A 51 0.75 4.33 25.08
C ALA A 51 0.36 3.42 23.90
N LEU A 52 -0.09 4.01 22.78
CA LEU A 52 -0.37 3.27 21.55
C LEU A 52 0.88 2.56 21.02
N VAL A 53 1.99 3.29 20.90
CA VAL A 53 3.26 2.74 20.39
C VAL A 53 3.75 1.62 21.32
N ASP A 54 3.69 1.82 22.63
CA ASP A 54 4.06 0.81 23.63
C ASP A 54 3.21 -0.46 23.52
N ASP A 55 1.89 -0.33 23.39
CA ASP A 55 0.98 -1.49 23.21
C ASP A 55 1.27 -2.21 21.88
N ALA A 56 1.56 -1.49 20.81
CA ALA A 56 1.96 -2.07 19.53
C ALA A 56 3.26 -2.88 19.67
N HIS A 57 4.27 -2.32 20.33
CA HIS A 57 5.53 -2.98 20.60
C HIS A 57 5.34 -4.22 21.47
N GLY A 58 4.50 -4.13 22.52
CA GLY A 58 4.15 -5.28 23.38
C GLY A 58 3.52 -6.43 22.58
N ARG A 59 2.91 -6.16 21.43
CA ARG A 59 2.36 -7.15 20.49
C ARG A 59 3.35 -7.57 19.39
N GLY A 60 4.56 -7.01 19.39
CA GLY A 60 5.57 -7.26 18.36
C GLY A 60 5.25 -6.59 17.02
N ILE A 61 4.57 -5.45 17.04
CA ILE A 61 4.22 -4.62 15.88
C ILE A 61 5.12 -3.39 15.90
N ALA A 62 5.93 -3.20 14.86
CA ALA A 62 6.70 -1.98 14.67
C ALA A 62 5.78 -0.85 14.19
N VAL A 63 6.01 0.37 14.64
CA VAL A 63 5.22 1.55 14.31
C VAL A 63 6.07 2.53 13.49
N ILE A 64 5.65 2.78 12.26
CA ILE A 64 6.23 3.82 11.39
C ILE A 64 5.20 4.91 11.14
N MET A 65 5.65 6.11 10.88
CA MET A 65 4.80 7.27 10.62
C MET A 65 5.09 7.87 9.25
N ASP A 66 4.05 8.36 8.58
CA ASP A 66 4.22 9.21 7.41
C ASP A 66 4.79 10.56 7.88
N ILE A 67 5.97 10.92 7.39
CA ILE A 67 6.62 12.18 7.69
C ILE A 67 6.60 13.08 6.46
N VAL A 68 6.10 14.30 6.62
CA VAL A 68 5.93 15.25 5.53
C VAL A 68 7.08 16.24 5.57
N HIS A 69 8.16 15.96 4.85
CA HIS A 69 9.30 16.85 4.69
C HIS A 69 9.44 17.38 3.25
N SER A 70 8.50 17.02 2.39
CA SER A 70 8.41 17.54 1.02
C SER A 70 7.89 18.98 0.97
N HIS A 71 7.05 19.37 1.94
CA HIS A 71 6.42 20.68 1.97
C HIS A 71 5.86 21.04 3.35
N ALA A 72 5.40 22.27 3.49
CA ALA A 72 4.67 22.77 4.65
C ALA A 72 3.41 23.53 4.20
N VAL A 73 2.45 23.69 5.11
CA VAL A 73 1.28 24.50 4.84
C VAL A 73 1.66 25.95 4.51
N SER A 74 0.93 26.57 3.60
CA SER A 74 1.13 27.98 3.24
C SER A 74 0.49 28.99 4.22
N ASN A 75 -0.21 28.49 5.26
CA ASN A 75 -0.84 29.33 6.28
C ASN A 75 0.24 30.04 7.13
N GLU A 76 0.31 31.36 7.07
CA GLU A 76 1.30 32.18 7.79
C GLU A 76 1.00 32.33 9.27
N LEU A 77 -0.26 32.19 9.69
CA LEU A 77 -0.67 32.40 11.08
C LEU A 77 -0.35 31.20 11.98
N GLU A 78 -0.36 30.00 11.41
CA GLU A 78 -0.16 28.74 12.15
C GLU A 78 1.06 27.96 11.66
N GLY A 79 1.62 28.32 10.51
CA GLY A 79 2.74 27.64 9.86
C GLY A 79 4.08 28.37 9.98
N LEU A 80 5.05 27.90 9.18
CA LEU A 80 6.42 28.44 9.14
C LEU A 80 6.60 29.60 8.16
N GLY A 81 5.57 29.97 7.41
CA GLY A 81 5.65 30.79 6.22
C GLY A 81 6.15 32.22 6.39
N ASN A 82 6.05 32.79 7.61
CA ASN A 82 6.40 34.19 7.85
C ASN A 82 6.81 34.44 9.31
N LEU A 83 7.60 33.54 9.90
CA LEU A 83 7.94 33.63 11.34
C LEU A 83 8.79 34.84 11.70
N ASP A 84 9.65 35.30 10.80
CA ASP A 84 10.57 36.43 11.00
C ASP A 84 10.22 37.64 10.16
N GLY A 85 9.06 37.63 9.49
CA GLY A 85 8.65 38.64 8.52
C GLY A 85 9.17 38.46 7.12
N HIS A 86 9.84 37.35 6.83
CA HIS A 86 10.31 36.95 5.50
C HIS A 86 9.75 35.59 5.12
N GLU A 87 9.39 35.42 3.86
CA GLU A 87 8.77 34.20 3.36
C GLU A 87 9.77 33.06 3.11
N ASP A 88 11.04 33.36 3.06
CA ASP A 88 12.11 32.45 2.65
C ASP A 88 12.97 31.93 3.81
N LEU A 89 12.56 32.11 5.08
CA LEU A 89 13.33 31.60 6.23
C LEU A 89 13.61 30.10 6.12
N TYR A 90 12.57 29.31 5.85
CA TYR A 90 12.64 27.86 5.68
C TYR A 90 12.57 27.40 4.22
N PHE A 91 12.08 28.25 3.32
CA PHE A 91 11.64 27.87 1.99
C PHE A 91 12.52 28.46 0.92
N TYR A 92 12.46 27.89 -0.27
CA TYR A 92 13.08 28.52 -1.46
C TYR A 92 12.47 29.89 -1.71
N PRO A 93 13.27 30.88 -2.18
CA PRO A 93 12.74 32.20 -2.52
C PRO A 93 11.90 32.16 -3.81
N GLY A 94 10.90 33.04 -3.88
CA GLY A 94 10.06 33.21 -5.08
C GLY A 94 9.25 31.97 -5.41
N ASP A 95 9.03 31.74 -6.71
CA ASP A 95 8.16 30.66 -7.21
C ASP A 95 8.64 29.26 -6.82
N ALA A 96 9.95 29.04 -6.71
CA ALA A 96 10.49 27.75 -6.27
C ALA A 96 10.09 27.36 -4.83
N GLY A 97 9.73 28.35 -4.00
CA GLY A 97 9.22 28.13 -2.66
C GLY A 97 7.73 27.75 -2.58
N HIS A 98 7.06 27.62 -3.73
CA HIS A 98 5.62 27.32 -3.79
C HIS A 98 5.34 26.09 -4.64
N HIS A 99 4.62 25.13 -4.08
CA HIS A 99 4.19 23.95 -4.82
C HIS A 99 2.90 24.25 -5.61
N PRO A 100 2.93 24.29 -6.95
CA PRO A 100 1.81 24.81 -7.74
C PRO A 100 0.57 23.93 -7.70
N ALA A 101 0.71 22.61 -7.51
CA ALA A 101 -0.41 21.69 -7.46
C ALA A 101 -1.02 21.55 -6.05
N TRP A 102 -0.22 21.73 -4.98
CA TRP A 102 -0.66 21.50 -3.61
C TRP A 102 -0.93 22.80 -2.82
N GLY A 103 -0.55 23.95 -3.39
CA GLY A 103 -0.69 25.24 -2.73
C GLY A 103 0.09 25.32 -1.40
N SER A 104 1.19 24.60 -1.29
CA SER A 104 2.06 24.48 -0.12
C SER A 104 3.40 25.18 -0.33
N ARG A 105 4.22 25.25 0.72
CA ARG A 105 5.57 25.82 0.69
C ARG A 105 6.62 24.74 0.60
N CYS A 106 7.65 24.92 -0.26
CA CYS A 106 8.72 23.97 -0.48
C CYS A 106 9.98 24.37 0.27
N PHE A 107 10.52 23.45 1.08
CA PHE A 107 11.72 23.68 1.88
C PHE A 107 12.96 23.93 1.03
N ASP A 108 13.82 24.82 1.48
CA ASP A 108 15.14 25.05 0.90
C ASP A 108 16.18 24.12 1.54
N TYR A 109 16.35 22.96 0.94
CA TYR A 109 17.30 21.94 1.41
C TYR A 109 18.78 22.37 1.23
N GLY A 110 19.05 23.50 0.60
CA GLY A 110 20.39 24.10 0.51
C GLY A 110 20.81 24.85 1.77
N LYS A 111 19.87 25.09 2.71
CA LYS A 111 20.17 25.77 3.98
C LYS A 111 20.50 24.77 5.09
N ASP A 112 21.66 24.93 5.73
CA ASP A 112 22.07 24.07 6.83
C ASP A 112 21.08 24.08 8.00
N GLU A 113 20.48 25.24 8.31
CA GLU A 113 19.51 25.42 9.37
C GLU A 113 18.21 24.65 9.07
N VAL A 114 17.76 24.62 7.82
CA VAL A 114 16.60 23.84 7.38
C VAL A 114 16.88 22.35 7.48
N ASN A 115 18.06 21.92 7.03
CA ASN A 115 18.50 20.53 7.20
C ASN A 115 18.56 20.14 8.68
N CYS A 116 19.14 20.98 9.54
CA CYS A 116 19.15 20.75 10.98
C CYS A 116 17.74 20.65 11.57
N PHE A 117 16.81 21.50 11.15
CA PHE A 117 15.41 21.48 11.58
C PHE A 117 14.73 20.15 11.21
N LEU A 118 14.81 19.74 9.94
CA LEU A 118 14.18 18.53 9.43
C LEU A 118 14.82 17.25 10.01
N LEU A 119 16.16 17.21 10.13
CA LEU A 119 16.86 16.09 10.75
C LEU A 119 16.53 15.97 12.25
N SER A 120 16.45 17.12 12.96
CA SER A 120 16.02 17.15 14.37
C SER A 120 14.59 16.63 14.51
N ASN A 121 13.74 16.88 13.53
CA ASN A 121 12.38 16.37 13.51
C ASN A 121 12.34 14.84 13.39
N CYS A 122 13.11 14.23 12.51
CA CYS A 122 13.26 12.78 12.46
C CYS A 122 13.73 12.21 13.82
N LYS A 123 14.76 12.83 14.40
CA LYS A 123 15.28 12.41 15.71
C LYS A 123 14.23 12.51 16.81
N TYR A 124 13.49 13.65 16.87
CA TYR A 124 12.44 13.88 17.86
C TYR A 124 11.38 12.78 17.85
N TRP A 125 10.83 12.45 16.68
CA TRP A 125 9.79 11.44 16.56
C TRP A 125 10.29 10.03 16.93
N MET A 126 11.54 9.71 16.64
CA MET A 126 12.14 8.43 17.03
C MET A 126 12.45 8.34 18.52
N GLU A 127 13.00 9.40 19.13
CA GLU A 127 13.41 9.37 20.53
C GLU A 127 12.24 9.62 21.49
N GLU A 128 11.33 10.55 21.16
CA GLU A 128 10.23 10.93 22.04
C GLU A 128 9.07 9.92 21.99
N TYR A 129 8.78 9.35 20.80
CA TYR A 129 7.66 8.44 20.61
C TYR A 129 8.07 7.01 20.29
N HIS A 130 9.38 6.73 20.29
CA HIS A 130 9.93 5.40 20.00
C HIS A 130 9.47 4.80 18.68
N LEU A 131 9.31 5.64 17.64
CA LEU A 131 8.92 5.16 16.31
C LEU A 131 10.03 4.30 15.69
N ASP A 132 9.62 3.30 14.92
CA ASP A 132 10.52 2.36 14.25
C ASP A 132 10.91 2.81 12.83
N GLY A 133 10.59 4.03 12.44
CA GLY A 133 10.96 4.62 11.16
C GLY A 133 9.85 5.44 10.53
N PHE A 134 10.01 5.71 9.23
CA PHE A 134 9.15 6.63 8.50
C PHE A 134 8.86 6.18 7.08
N ARG A 135 7.68 6.57 6.58
CA ARG A 135 7.43 6.72 5.16
C ARG A 135 7.53 8.21 4.84
N PHE A 136 8.45 8.58 3.96
CA PHE A 136 8.62 9.95 3.48
C PHE A 136 7.59 10.22 2.39
N ASP A 137 6.74 11.21 2.66
CA ASP A 137 5.67 11.65 1.78
C ASP A 137 6.20 12.54 0.65
N GLY A 138 5.68 12.34 -0.56
CA GLY A 138 5.93 13.23 -1.68
C GLY A 138 7.39 13.35 -2.12
N VAL A 139 8.18 12.28 -2.03
CA VAL A 139 9.62 12.30 -2.35
C VAL A 139 9.87 12.77 -3.79
N THR A 140 9.05 12.39 -4.76
CA THR A 140 9.17 12.91 -6.13
C THR A 140 9.15 14.44 -6.17
N SER A 141 8.28 15.06 -5.38
CA SER A 141 8.18 16.52 -5.29
C SER A 141 9.44 17.17 -4.71
N MET A 142 10.20 16.45 -3.87
CA MET A 142 11.48 16.93 -3.35
C MET A 142 12.60 16.80 -4.38
N LEU A 143 12.61 15.71 -5.14
CA LEU A 143 13.71 15.34 -6.03
C LEU A 143 13.84 16.24 -7.25
N TYR A 144 12.77 16.91 -7.69
CA TYR A 144 12.74 17.64 -8.96
C TYR A 144 12.20 19.07 -8.79
N TRP A 145 12.84 20.02 -9.47
CA TRP A 145 12.45 21.44 -9.46
C TRP A 145 11.05 21.70 -10.00
N ASP A 146 10.56 20.86 -10.91
CA ASP A 146 9.18 20.89 -11.42
C ASP A 146 8.21 20.03 -10.58
N HIS A 147 8.68 19.50 -9.44
CA HIS A 147 7.93 18.61 -8.53
C HIS A 147 7.44 17.31 -9.20
N GLY A 148 8.00 16.93 -10.35
CA GLY A 148 7.55 15.81 -11.15
C GLY A 148 6.24 16.07 -11.90
N LEU A 149 5.81 17.33 -11.99
CA LEU A 149 4.56 17.75 -12.60
C LEU A 149 4.73 17.94 -14.11
N GLY A 150 4.75 17.03 -14.93
CA GLY A 150 4.86 17.16 -16.39
C GLY A 150 6.17 16.62 -16.95
N THR A 151 7.02 16.09 -16.10
CA THR A 151 8.20 15.33 -16.53
C THR A 151 7.80 13.91 -16.91
N ASP A 152 8.12 13.52 -18.16
CA ASP A 152 8.04 12.11 -18.58
C ASP A 152 9.34 11.40 -18.19
N PHE A 153 9.30 10.56 -17.20
CA PHE A 153 10.44 9.78 -16.67
C PHE A 153 10.88 8.61 -17.59
N GLY A 154 10.66 8.72 -18.88
CA GLY A 154 11.03 7.72 -19.89
C GLY A 154 12.51 7.70 -20.28
N ASN A 155 13.31 8.68 -19.87
CA ASN A 155 14.74 8.79 -20.20
C ASN A 155 15.61 8.80 -18.94
N TYR A 156 16.69 8.01 -18.97
CA TYR A 156 17.60 7.86 -17.84
C TYR A 156 18.35 9.16 -17.47
N GLU A 157 18.60 10.05 -18.42
CA GLU A 157 19.27 11.34 -18.21
C GLU A 157 18.46 12.29 -17.31
N ILE A 158 17.13 12.14 -17.25
CA ILE A 158 16.26 12.99 -16.44
C ILE A 158 16.55 12.83 -14.95
N TYR A 159 16.90 11.62 -14.53
CA TYR A 159 17.17 11.32 -13.12
C TYR A 159 18.46 11.93 -12.56
N PHE A 160 19.35 12.41 -13.41
CA PHE A 160 20.67 12.94 -13.03
C PHE A 160 20.98 14.26 -13.71
N GLY A 161 19.99 14.87 -14.36
CA GLY A 161 20.12 16.13 -15.08
C GLY A 161 19.85 17.36 -14.20
N PRO A 162 19.90 18.56 -14.79
CA PRO A 162 19.73 19.83 -14.06
C PRO A 162 18.33 20.05 -13.48
N GLY A 163 17.35 19.19 -13.82
CA GLY A 163 16.01 19.21 -13.24
C GLY A 163 15.95 18.62 -11.82
N VAL A 164 17.03 17.98 -11.35
CA VAL A 164 17.10 17.36 -10.04
C VAL A 164 17.55 18.37 -8.99
N ASP A 165 16.91 18.40 -7.85
CA ASP A 165 17.36 19.12 -6.66
C ASP A 165 18.39 18.27 -5.90
N GLU A 166 19.67 18.49 -6.15
CA GLU A 166 20.76 17.75 -5.50
C GLU A 166 20.81 17.98 -3.97
N ASN A 167 20.31 19.13 -3.48
CA ASN A 167 20.25 19.42 -2.06
C ASN A 167 19.18 18.54 -1.38
N ALA A 168 18.03 18.36 -2.05
CA ALA A 168 16.98 17.45 -1.54
C ALA A 168 17.48 16.00 -1.53
N VAL A 169 18.19 15.54 -2.58
CA VAL A 169 18.81 14.20 -2.60
C VAL A 169 19.79 14.03 -1.44
N THR A 170 20.60 15.05 -1.19
CA THR A 170 21.59 15.06 -0.07
C THR A 170 20.87 15.00 1.26
N TYR A 171 19.85 15.84 1.46
CA TYR A 171 19.03 15.83 2.67
C TYR A 171 18.42 14.45 2.94
N LEU A 172 17.80 13.81 1.94
CA LEU A 172 17.21 12.47 2.07
C LEU A 172 18.24 11.43 2.46
N GLY A 173 19.45 11.51 1.89
CA GLY A 173 20.58 10.66 2.28
C GLY A 173 21.00 10.89 3.74
N LEU A 174 21.09 12.13 4.20
CA LEU A 174 21.41 12.48 5.59
C LEU A 174 20.32 11.98 6.55
N ALA A 175 19.05 12.13 6.19
CA ALA A 175 17.91 11.64 6.98
C ALA A 175 17.95 10.12 7.14
N ASN A 176 18.14 9.36 6.06
CA ASN A 176 18.27 7.91 6.11
C ASN A 176 19.46 7.49 7.01
N ARG A 177 20.59 8.15 6.86
CA ARG A 177 21.77 7.87 7.67
C ARG A 177 21.54 8.13 9.16
N LEU A 178 20.93 9.27 9.51
CA LEU A 178 20.60 9.62 10.88
C LEU A 178 19.63 8.60 11.50
N ILE A 179 18.55 8.28 10.79
CA ILE A 179 17.53 7.33 11.26
C ILE A 179 18.15 5.97 11.60
N HIS A 180 19.00 5.43 10.71
CA HIS A 180 19.67 4.15 10.97
C HIS A 180 20.81 4.22 12.00
N GLN A 181 21.38 5.40 12.26
CA GLN A 181 22.29 5.60 13.38
C GLN A 181 21.56 5.60 14.72
N LEU A 182 20.36 6.16 14.79
CA LEU A 182 19.51 6.14 15.98
C LEU A 182 18.95 4.73 16.26
N ASN A 183 18.49 4.06 15.23
CA ASN A 183 18.02 2.68 15.32
C ASN A 183 18.42 1.88 14.05
N PRO A 184 19.40 0.99 14.14
CA PRO A 184 19.84 0.19 12.98
C PRO A 184 18.76 -0.71 12.37
N ASN A 185 17.66 -0.97 13.09
CA ASN A 185 16.53 -1.75 12.62
C ASN A 185 15.37 -0.87 12.14
N ALA A 186 15.55 0.44 12.13
CA ALA A 186 14.53 1.36 11.60
C ALA A 186 14.21 1.06 10.14
N ILE A 187 13.06 1.55 9.71
CA ILE A 187 12.57 1.35 8.35
C ILE A 187 12.32 2.69 7.73
N THR A 188 12.87 2.91 6.55
CA THR A 188 12.60 4.08 5.74
C THR A 188 12.00 3.68 4.40
N ILE A 189 10.88 4.32 4.06
CA ILE A 189 10.14 4.06 2.83
C ILE A 189 10.00 5.36 2.05
N ALA A 190 10.38 5.38 0.79
CA ALA A 190 10.17 6.52 -0.09
C ALA A 190 8.84 6.37 -0.85
N GLU A 191 8.01 7.39 -0.80
CA GLU A 191 6.91 7.55 -1.74
C GLU A 191 7.44 8.30 -2.97
N ASP A 192 7.67 7.57 -4.04
CA ASP A 192 8.20 8.13 -5.28
C ASP A 192 7.57 7.48 -6.50
N VAL A 193 7.03 8.31 -7.39
CA VAL A 193 6.45 7.91 -8.68
C VAL A 193 7.43 8.04 -9.85
N SER A 194 8.52 8.79 -9.68
CA SER A 194 9.48 9.05 -10.76
C SER A 194 10.23 7.82 -11.21
N GLY A 195 10.46 6.89 -10.29
CA GLY A 195 11.30 5.74 -10.56
C GLY A 195 12.80 6.04 -10.52
N MET A 196 13.24 7.11 -9.81
CA MET A 196 14.67 7.47 -9.71
C MET A 196 15.51 6.27 -9.28
N PRO A 197 16.54 5.91 -10.08
CA PRO A 197 17.42 4.78 -9.75
C PRO A 197 18.25 5.05 -8.50
N GLY A 198 18.41 4.02 -7.67
CA GLY A 198 19.22 4.10 -6.46
C GLY A 198 18.52 4.71 -5.25
N LEU A 199 17.26 5.12 -5.36
CA LEU A 199 16.53 5.73 -4.23
C LEU A 199 16.46 4.76 -3.03
N ALA A 200 16.10 3.51 -3.27
CA ALA A 200 16.07 2.45 -2.26
C ALA A 200 17.27 1.48 -2.36
N ALA A 201 18.42 2.02 -2.73
CA ALA A 201 19.68 1.29 -2.72
C ALA A 201 20.60 1.80 -1.58
N PRO A 202 21.45 0.94 -1.01
CA PRO A 202 22.35 1.32 0.05
C PRO A 202 23.44 2.30 -0.41
N PHE A 203 23.96 3.10 0.51
CA PHE A 203 25.00 4.12 0.25
C PHE A 203 26.25 3.55 -0.41
N GLU A 204 26.65 2.32 -0.04
CA GLU A 204 27.84 1.64 -0.58
C GLU A 204 27.70 1.34 -2.09
N ARG A 205 26.49 1.40 -2.61
CA ARG A 205 26.19 1.27 -4.06
C ARG A 205 25.86 2.60 -4.72
N GLY A 206 26.10 3.72 -4.03
CA GLY A 206 25.77 5.05 -4.52
C GLY A 206 24.30 5.41 -4.43
N GLY A 207 23.53 4.70 -3.59
CA GLY A 207 22.10 4.97 -3.37
C GLY A 207 21.84 6.04 -2.32
N VAL A 208 20.56 6.43 -2.19
CA VAL A 208 20.07 7.43 -1.23
C VAL A 208 19.80 6.81 0.16
N GLY A 209 19.79 5.48 0.24
CA GLY A 209 19.76 4.74 1.50
C GLY A 209 18.39 4.45 2.07
N PHE A 210 17.29 4.67 1.34
CA PHE A 210 16.00 4.13 1.75
C PHE A 210 16.00 2.60 1.78
N ASP A 211 15.27 2.01 2.72
CA ASP A 211 15.10 0.56 2.76
C ASP A 211 14.13 0.06 1.69
N PHE A 212 13.09 0.85 1.42
CA PHE A 212 12.03 0.49 0.48
C PHE A 212 11.56 1.70 -0.32
N ARG A 213 10.99 1.39 -1.47
CA ARG A 213 10.17 2.31 -2.28
C ARG A 213 8.75 1.79 -2.36
N MET A 214 7.75 2.68 -2.38
CA MET A 214 6.37 2.30 -2.68
C MET A 214 6.20 1.96 -4.16
N ALA A 215 5.56 0.84 -4.46
CA ALA A 215 5.26 0.42 -5.84
C ALA A 215 3.92 1.03 -6.30
N MET A 216 3.88 2.36 -6.43
CA MET A 216 2.65 3.14 -6.68
C MET A 216 1.97 2.75 -7.98
N GLY A 217 2.71 2.47 -9.04
CA GLY A 217 2.19 2.07 -10.34
C GLY A 217 1.29 0.83 -10.29
N ILE A 218 1.45 -0.05 -9.31
CA ILE A 218 0.58 -1.23 -9.14
C ILE A 218 -0.85 -0.82 -8.81
N ALA A 219 -1.04 0.08 -7.85
CA ALA A 219 -2.36 0.58 -7.48
C ALA A 219 -3.00 1.35 -8.64
N ASP A 220 -2.23 2.19 -9.33
CA ASP A 220 -2.71 2.97 -10.48
C ASP A 220 -3.16 2.06 -11.62
N HIS A 221 -2.43 0.97 -11.91
CA HIS A 221 -2.84 0.00 -12.91
C HIS A 221 -4.12 -0.74 -12.52
N TRP A 222 -4.29 -1.16 -11.25
CA TRP A 222 -5.54 -1.77 -10.80
C TRP A 222 -6.73 -0.84 -10.99
N ILE A 223 -6.61 0.43 -10.58
CA ILE A 223 -7.66 1.43 -10.78
C ILE A 223 -7.96 1.60 -12.27
N LYS A 224 -6.94 1.74 -13.10
CA LYS A 224 -7.07 1.90 -14.56
C LYS A 224 -7.80 0.71 -15.19
N TRP A 225 -7.35 -0.52 -14.91
CA TRP A 225 -7.99 -1.71 -15.48
C TRP A 225 -9.45 -1.84 -15.07
N ILE A 226 -9.77 -1.62 -13.79
CA ILE A 226 -11.14 -1.71 -13.30
C ILE A 226 -12.04 -0.62 -13.90
N LYS A 227 -11.49 0.58 -14.15
CA LYS A 227 -12.23 1.70 -14.73
C LYS A 227 -12.47 1.56 -16.25
N GLU A 228 -11.45 1.12 -16.94
CA GLU A 228 -11.41 1.22 -18.40
C GLU A 228 -11.77 -0.09 -19.11
N ARG A 229 -11.69 -1.22 -18.39
CA ARG A 229 -11.90 -2.55 -18.98
C ARG A 229 -12.80 -3.40 -18.11
N SER A 230 -13.73 -4.12 -18.75
CA SER A 230 -14.39 -5.23 -18.06
C SER A 230 -13.40 -6.37 -17.79
N ASP A 231 -13.64 -7.19 -16.77
CA ASP A 231 -12.73 -8.27 -16.38
C ASP A 231 -12.54 -9.34 -17.48
N GLU A 232 -13.51 -9.47 -18.41
CA GLU A 232 -13.37 -10.32 -19.60
C GLU A 232 -12.17 -9.91 -20.48
N ASN A 233 -11.77 -8.63 -20.43
CA ASN A 233 -10.70 -8.07 -21.24
C ASN A 233 -9.37 -7.92 -20.48
N TRP A 234 -9.28 -8.37 -19.24
CA TRP A 234 -8.02 -8.36 -18.52
C TRP A 234 -7.02 -9.36 -19.13
N SER A 235 -5.76 -8.96 -19.21
CA SER A 235 -4.66 -9.77 -19.74
C SER A 235 -3.82 -10.33 -18.58
N PRO A 236 -3.74 -11.66 -18.41
CA PRO A 236 -2.86 -12.28 -17.44
C PRO A 236 -1.38 -11.91 -17.60
N GLY A 237 -0.91 -11.74 -18.83
CA GLY A 237 0.46 -11.33 -19.13
C GLY A 237 0.72 -9.88 -18.75
N GLU A 238 -0.21 -8.97 -19.04
CA GLU A 238 -0.12 -7.56 -18.60
C GLU A 238 -0.14 -7.46 -17.08
N ILE A 239 -1.07 -8.18 -16.41
CA ILE A 239 -1.12 -8.25 -14.94
C ILE A 239 0.21 -8.74 -14.38
N TRP A 240 0.75 -9.84 -14.90
CA TRP A 240 2.04 -10.35 -14.47
C TRP A 240 3.16 -9.33 -14.63
N TYR A 241 3.24 -8.70 -15.81
CA TYR A 241 4.28 -7.73 -16.11
C TYR A 241 4.25 -6.55 -15.13
N GLU A 242 3.10 -5.91 -14.97
CA GLU A 242 2.98 -4.71 -14.12
C GLU A 242 3.21 -5.01 -12.63
N LEU A 243 2.77 -6.19 -12.16
CA LEU A 243 2.99 -6.57 -10.76
C LEU A 243 4.43 -7.01 -10.45
N THR A 244 5.21 -7.40 -11.46
CA THR A 244 6.58 -7.90 -11.26
C THR A 244 7.66 -7.00 -11.86
N ASN A 245 7.28 -5.99 -12.66
CA ASN A 245 8.20 -5.02 -13.24
C ASN A 245 8.75 -4.07 -12.16
N LYS A 246 9.92 -4.41 -11.62
CA LYS A 246 10.63 -3.63 -10.61
C LYS A 246 12.15 -3.69 -10.83
N ARG A 247 12.86 -2.73 -10.25
CA ARG A 247 14.32 -2.78 -10.22
C ARG A 247 14.80 -3.95 -9.36
N ALA A 248 15.79 -4.68 -9.86
CA ALA A 248 16.31 -5.86 -9.17
C ALA A 248 17.12 -5.53 -7.92
N ASP A 249 17.66 -4.33 -7.84
CA ASP A 249 18.57 -3.85 -6.80
C ASP A 249 17.86 -3.00 -5.72
N GLU A 250 16.57 -2.73 -5.87
CA GLU A 250 15.77 -1.96 -4.93
C GLU A 250 14.62 -2.80 -4.35
N LYS A 251 14.36 -2.60 -3.06
CA LYS A 251 13.23 -3.24 -2.39
C LYS A 251 11.96 -2.41 -2.53
N THR A 252 10.83 -3.08 -2.71
CA THR A 252 9.55 -2.42 -2.93
C THR A 252 8.47 -2.92 -1.97
N VAL A 253 7.57 -1.99 -1.59
CA VAL A 253 6.31 -2.30 -0.91
C VAL A 253 5.18 -2.21 -1.93
N SER A 254 4.54 -3.35 -2.20
CA SER A 254 3.44 -3.45 -3.16
C SER A 254 2.09 -3.33 -2.47
N TYR A 255 1.08 -2.81 -3.15
CA TYR A 255 -0.29 -2.70 -2.65
C TYR A 255 -1.28 -2.58 -3.80
N ALA A 256 -2.50 -3.05 -3.59
CA ALA A 256 -3.58 -2.91 -4.56
C ALA A 256 -4.24 -1.52 -4.50
N GLU A 257 -4.37 -0.99 -3.31
CA GLU A 257 -4.87 0.35 -3.00
C GLU A 257 -4.37 0.79 -1.63
N CYS A 258 -4.21 2.10 -1.43
CA CYS A 258 -3.89 2.70 -0.14
C CYS A 258 -4.87 3.84 0.18
N HIS A 259 -4.49 4.73 1.09
CA HIS A 259 -5.31 5.89 1.44
C HIS A 259 -5.50 6.86 0.26
N ASP A 260 -4.52 7.01 -0.63
CA ASP A 260 -4.60 7.94 -1.76
C ASP A 260 -5.77 7.61 -2.69
N GLN A 261 -5.93 6.35 -3.08
CA GLN A 261 -7.04 5.93 -3.92
C GLN A 261 -8.36 5.98 -3.16
N ALA A 262 -8.35 5.62 -1.88
CA ALA A 262 -9.57 5.53 -1.07
C ALA A 262 -10.08 6.89 -0.57
N LEU A 263 -9.22 7.91 -0.45
CA LEU A 263 -9.54 9.22 0.16
C LEU A 263 -9.56 10.37 -0.84
N VAL A 264 -8.58 10.44 -1.72
CA VAL A 264 -8.27 11.69 -2.43
C VAL A 264 -8.85 11.74 -3.84
N GLY A 265 -8.88 10.68 -4.59
CA GLY A 265 -9.18 10.78 -6.00
C GLY A 265 -10.16 9.76 -6.53
N ASP A 266 -10.51 8.75 -5.75
CA ASP A 266 -11.26 7.64 -6.30
C ASP A 266 -12.16 6.94 -5.27
N LYS A 267 -12.65 5.77 -5.61
CA LYS A 267 -13.42 4.85 -4.77
C LYS A 267 -12.53 3.66 -4.41
N THR A 268 -12.84 2.98 -3.31
CA THR A 268 -12.20 1.69 -3.01
C THR A 268 -12.39 0.70 -4.17
N ILE A 269 -11.44 -0.21 -4.33
CA ILE A 269 -11.51 -1.25 -5.38
C ILE A 269 -12.82 -2.02 -5.29
N ILE A 270 -13.21 -2.44 -4.10
CA ILE A 270 -14.45 -3.21 -3.93
C ILE A 270 -15.69 -2.40 -4.34
N PHE A 271 -15.72 -1.10 -4.01
CA PHE A 271 -16.83 -0.24 -4.40
C PHE A 271 -16.87 0.01 -5.92
N ARG A 272 -15.71 0.08 -6.58
CA ARG A 272 -15.65 0.13 -8.05
C ARG A 272 -16.18 -1.15 -8.69
N LEU A 273 -15.92 -2.29 -8.09
CA LEU A 273 -16.37 -3.58 -8.62
C LEU A 273 -17.86 -3.84 -8.43
N ILE A 274 -18.48 -3.33 -7.36
CA ILE A 274 -19.85 -3.66 -6.96
C ILE A 274 -20.78 -2.45 -7.01
N ASP A 275 -20.26 -1.24 -6.75
CA ASP A 275 -21.01 0.03 -6.68
C ASP A 275 -22.15 -0.03 -5.64
N LYS A 276 -23.25 0.64 -5.92
CA LYS A 276 -24.42 0.81 -5.02
C LYS A 276 -25.02 -0.50 -4.50
N GLU A 277 -24.81 -1.61 -5.18
CA GLU A 277 -25.32 -2.93 -4.72
C GLU A 277 -24.71 -3.35 -3.37
N MET A 278 -23.56 -2.77 -2.99
CA MET A 278 -22.99 -2.98 -1.64
C MET A 278 -23.91 -2.53 -0.50
N TYR A 279 -24.80 -1.58 -0.74
CA TYR A 279 -25.71 -1.08 0.29
C TYR A 279 -26.91 -2.02 0.53
N TRP A 280 -27.23 -2.88 -0.44
CA TRP A 280 -28.48 -3.64 -0.44
C TRP A 280 -28.29 -5.15 -0.50
N CYS A 281 -27.17 -5.62 -1.06
CA CYS A 281 -26.99 -7.03 -1.41
C CYS A 281 -25.76 -7.67 -0.77
N MET A 282 -25.18 -7.07 0.29
CA MET A 282 -24.04 -7.65 1.01
C MET A 282 -24.44 -8.60 2.14
N ASP A 283 -25.73 -8.89 2.35
CA ASP A 283 -26.14 -9.98 3.21
C ASP A 283 -25.93 -11.35 2.54
N LYS A 284 -25.70 -12.39 3.36
CA LYS A 284 -25.40 -13.75 2.88
C LYS A 284 -26.61 -14.45 2.21
N ALA A 285 -27.84 -13.97 2.45
CA ALA A 285 -29.04 -14.52 1.85
C ALA A 285 -29.34 -13.92 0.45
N SER A 286 -28.81 -12.74 0.15
CA SER A 286 -29.01 -12.07 -1.13
C SER A 286 -28.26 -12.80 -2.26
N GLN A 287 -28.94 -12.99 -3.38
CA GLN A 287 -28.35 -13.51 -4.62
C GLN A 287 -28.19 -12.34 -5.60
N ASN A 288 -26.95 -11.92 -5.84
CA ASN A 288 -26.64 -10.82 -6.74
C ASN A 288 -25.33 -11.10 -7.47
N LEU A 289 -25.42 -11.33 -8.78
CA LEU A 289 -24.26 -11.68 -9.62
C LEU A 289 -23.17 -10.60 -9.63
N LEU A 290 -23.54 -9.32 -9.51
CA LEU A 290 -22.57 -8.23 -9.48
C LEU A 290 -21.77 -8.26 -8.18
N VAL A 291 -22.43 -8.52 -7.06
CA VAL A 291 -21.78 -8.69 -5.76
C VAL A 291 -20.89 -9.93 -5.75
N ASP A 292 -21.38 -11.06 -6.23
CA ASP A 292 -20.60 -12.31 -6.34
C ASP A 292 -19.35 -12.12 -7.20
N ARG A 293 -19.48 -11.46 -8.36
CA ARG A 293 -18.38 -11.09 -9.24
C ARG A 293 -17.37 -10.19 -8.52
N GLY A 294 -17.84 -9.12 -7.90
CA GLY A 294 -16.98 -8.14 -7.23
C GLY A 294 -16.19 -8.75 -6.07
N ILE A 295 -16.82 -9.59 -5.24
CA ILE A 295 -16.16 -10.32 -4.16
C ILE A 295 -15.10 -11.28 -4.72
N ALA A 296 -15.41 -12.03 -5.76
CA ALA A 296 -14.47 -12.95 -6.38
C ALA A 296 -13.24 -12.21 -6.91
N LEU A 297 -13.45 -11.15 -7.70
CA LEU A 297 -12.36 -10.34 -8.27
C LEU A 297 -11.52 -9.64 -7.19
N HIS A 298 -12.15 -9.09 -6.16
CA HIS A 298 -11.44 -8.48 -5.04
C HIS A 298 -10.48 -9.47 -4.38
N LYS A 299 -10.91 -10.70 -4.14
CA LYS A 299 -10.06 -11.76 -3.61
C LYS A 299 -8.88 -12.09 -4.52
N LEU A 300 -9.10 -12.17 -5.84
CA LEU A 300 -8.03 -12.43 -6.82
C LEU A 300 -7.02 -11.29 -6.88
N ILE A 301 -7.49 -10.04 -6.95
CA ILE A 301 -6.66 -8.82 -6.98
C ILE A 301 -5.75 -8.79 -5.76
N ARG A 302 -6.29 -8.98 -4.57
CA ARG A 302 -5.52 -8.93 -3.33
C ARG A 302 -4.49 -10.06 -3.28
N LEU A 303 -4.87 -11.29 -3.62
CA LEU A 303 -3.95 -12.42 -3.62
C LEU A 303 -2.81 -12.25 -4.62
N VAL A 304 -3.12 -11.90 -5.87
CA VAL A 304 -2.07 -11.78 -6.89
C VAL A 304 -1.11 -10.65 -6.54
N THR A 305 -1.62 -9.50 -6.06
CA THR A 305 -0.78 -8.38 -5.65
C THR A 305 0.11 -8.73 -4.46
N ALA A 306 -0.42 -9.39 -3.44
CA ALA A 306 0.35 -9.80 -2.27
C ALA A 306 1.35 -10.92 -2.60
N ALA A 307 0.94 -11.90 -3.41
CA ALA A 307 1.78 -13.02 -3.76
C ALA A 307 2.89 -12.69 -4.78
N THR A 308 2.73 -11.63 -5.59
CA THR A 308 3.78 -11.10 -6.48
C THR A 308 4.55 -9.94 -5.86
N ALA A 309 4.13 -9.41 -4.70
CA ALA A 309 4.74 -8.28 -4.04
C ALA A 309 6.26 -8.40 -3.97
N GLY A 310 6.94 -7.27 -4.02
CA GLY A 310 8.38 -7.21 -3.92
C GLY A 310 8.89 -7.76 -2.60
N ASP A 311 9.12 -6.87 -1.65
CA ASP A 311 9.72 -7.20 -0.35
C ASP A 311 8.76 -6.90 0.80
N GLY A 312 7.67 -6.17 0.53
CA GLY A 312 6.60 -5.86 1.47
C GLY A 312 5.25 -5.76 0.78
N TYR A 313 4.19 -5.91 1.57
CA TYR A 313 2.80 -5.71 1.15
C TYR A 313 2.10 -4.77 2.12
N LEU A 314 1.51 -3.70 1.60
CA LEU A 314 0.73 -2.73 2.35
C LEU A 314 -0.77 -2.99 2.16
N ASN A 315 -1.52 -2.90 3.24
CA ASN A 315 -2.96 -2.89 3.24
C ASN A 315 -3.49 -1.64 3.94
N PHE A 316 -4.36 -0.89 3.29
CA PHE A 316 -5.05 0.21 3.94
C PHE A 316 -6.22 -0.32 4.78
N MET A 317 -6.28 0.12 6.01
CA MET A 317 -7.24 -0.31 7.02
C MET A 317 -8.69 -0.26 6.53
N GLY A 318 -9.38 -1.38 6.58
CA GLY A 318 -10.76 -1.58 6.09
C GLY A 318 -10.85 -2.21 4.70
N ASN A 319 -9.80 -2.13 3.88
CA ASN A 319 -9.81 -2.73 2.56
C ASN A 319 -9.71 -4.25 2.62
N GLU A 320 -9.16 -4.81 3.71
CA GLU A 320 -9.08 -6.25 3.96
C GLU A 320 -10.45 -6.92 4.01
N PHE A 321 -11.47 -6.22 4.52
CA PHE A 321 -12.84 -6.74 4.53
C PHE A 321 -13.75 -6.09 3.47
N GLY A 322 -13.19 -5.23 2.60
CA GLY A 322 -13.94 -4.59 1.53
C GLY A 322 -14.91 -3.52 2.04
N HIS A 323 -14.46 -2.62 2.94
CA HIS A 323 -15.28 -1.50 3.40
C HIS A 323 -15.82 -0.68 2.22
N PRO A 324 -17.13 -0.41 2.13
CA PRO A 324 -17.74 0.11 0.91
C PRO A 324 -17.43 1.57 0.61
N GLU A 325 -17.18 2.38 1.62
CA GLU A 325 -17.09 3.83 1.49
C GLU A 325 -15.67 4.33 1.66
N TRP A 326 -15.37 5.47 1.02
CA TRP A 326 -14.17 6.23 1.34
C TRP A 326 -14.30 6.86 2.74
N ILE A 327 -13.18 7.32 3.29
CA ILE A 327 -13.17 8.13 4.49
C ILE A 327 -13.44 9.59 4.07
N ASP A 328 -14.47 10.22 4.65
CA ASP A 328 -14.76 11.64 4.51
C ASP A 328 -14.55 12.33 5.85
N PHE A 329 -13.52 13.16 5.93
CA PHE A 329 -13.16 13.86 7.17
C PHE A 329 -14.15 14.96 7.50
N PRO A 330 -14.24 15.38 8.80
CA PRO A 330 -15.05 16.51 9.22
C PRO A 330 -14.73 17.77 8.43
N ARG A 331 -15.73 18.32 7.75
CA ARG A 331 -15.66 19.55 6.95
C ARG A 331 -17.02 20.23 6.91
N GLU A 332 -17.09 21.46 6.46
CA GLU A 332 -18.34 22.23 6.38
C GLU A 332 -19.42 21.49 5.60
N GLY A 333 -19.07 20.89 4.45
CA GLY A 333 -20.00 20.18 3.58
C GLY A 333 -20.65 18.92 4.16
N ASN A 334 -20.11 18.37 5.27
CA ASN A 334 -20.71 17.25 6.02
C ASN A 334 -21.07 17.63 7.48
N ASN A 335 -21.24 18.91 7.76
CA ASN A 335 -21.55 19.48 9.08
C ASN A 335 -20.52 19.06 10.16
N TRP A 336 -19.26 18.98 9.82
CA TRP A 336 -18.16 18.59 10.69
C TRP A 336 -18.34 17.20 11.32
N SER A 337 -19.02 16.31 10.60
CA SER A 337 -19.34 14.97 11.08
C SER A 337 -18.13 14.04 11.02
N CYS A 338 -17.84 13.35 12.13
CA CYS A 338 -16.87 12.25 12.16
C CYS A 338 -17.45 10.91 11.69
N LYS A 339 -18.72 10.86 11.26
CA LYS A 339 -19.40 9.60 10.92
C LYS A 339 -18.68 8.82 9.83
N TYR A 340 -18.24 9.51 8.78
CA TYR A 340 -17.55 8.92 7.63
C TYR A 340 -16.02 8.94 7.75
N ALA A 341 -15.48 9.53 8.83
CA ALA A 341 -14.06 9.50 9.13
C ALA A 341 -13.60 8.20 9.80
N ARG A 342 -14.48 7.22 9.91
CA ARG A 342 -14.22 5.95 10.62
C ARG A 342 -14.61 4.76 9.78
N ARG A 343 -13.80 3.70 9.87
CA ARG A 343 -14.19 2.41 9.32
C ARG A 343 -15.30 1.79 10.18
N GLN A 344 -16.30 1.19 9.52
CA GLN A 344 -17.42 0.52 10.17
C GLN A 344 -17.08 -0.95 10.39
N TRP A 345 -16.30 -1.24 11.43
CA TRP A 345 -15.85 -2.60 11.77
C TRP A 345 -16.99 -3.57 12.04
N SER A 346 -18.13 -3.04 12.49
CA SER A 346 -19.35 -3.85 12.67
C SER A 346 -19.82 -4.54 11.39
N LEU A 347 -19.42 -4.07 10.20
CA LEU A 347 -19.71 -4.78 8.96
C LEU A 347 -18.97 -6.11 8.88
N ALA A 348 -17.69 -6.13 9.27
CA ALA A 348 -16.88 -7.34 9.31
C ALA A 348 -17.29 -8.29 10.46
N ASP A 349 -17.72 -7.72 11.60
CA ASP A 349 -18.13 -8.48 12.78
C ASP A 349 -19.54 -9.11 12.62
N ASN A 350 -20.34 -8.62 11.68
CA ASN A 350 -21.68 -9.13 11.46
C ASN A 350 -21.67 -10.42 10.64
N GLY A 351 -21.89 -11.54 11.30
CA GLY A 351 -21.91 -12.87 10.67
C GLY A 351 -22.99 -13.09 9.59
N LEU A 352 -23.97 -12.20 9.44
CA LEU A 352 -24.98 -12.23 8.39
C LEU A 352 -24.52 -11.55 7.10
N LEU A 353 -23.41 -10.80 7.14
CA LEU A 353 -22.87 -10.06 6.02
C LEU A 353 -21.67 -10.78 5.38
N ARG A 354 -21.41 -10.47 4.12
CA ARG A 354 -20.34 -11.07 3.30
C ARG A 354 -18.96 -10.49 3.59
N TYR A 355 -18.87 -9.36 4.30
CA TYR A 355 -17.60 -8.71 4.66
C TYR A 355 -16.70 -9.62 5.50
N GLN A 356 -17.28 -10.43 6.39
CA GLN A 356 -16.54 -11.40 7.19
C GLN A 356 -15.72 -12.37 6.32
N GLY A 357 -16.32 -12.88 5.23
CA GLY A 357 -15.62 -13.80 4.32
C GLY A 357 -14.42 -13.15 3.60
N LEU A 358 -14.50 -11.86 3.28
CA LEU A 358 -13.39 -11.10 2.73
C LEU A 358 -12.27 -10.92 3.76
N GLN A 359 -12.61 -10.59 5.01
CA GLN A 359 -11.64 -10.48 6.11
C GLN A 359 -10.93 -11.81 6.37
N GLU A 360 -11.67 -12.92 6.43
CA GLU A 360 -11.11 -14.25 6.62
C GLU A 360 -10.17 -14.65 5.45
N TRP A 361 -10.53 -14.28 4.22
CA TRP A 361 -9.68 -14.49 3.06
C TRP A 361 -8.35 -13.75 3.16
N ASP A 362 -8.42 -12.45 3.48
CA ASP A 362 -7.22 -11.61 3.63
C ASP A 362 -6.31 -12.11 4.75
N ALA A 363 -6.88 -12.44 5.89
CA ALA A 363 -6.15 -13.02 7.02
C ALA A 363 -5.47 -14.34 6.63
N ALA A 364 -6.17 -15.25 5.94
CA ALA A 364 -5.62 -16.52 5.49
C ALA A 364 -4.46 -16.30 4.48
N MET A 365 -4.62 -15.38 3.54
CA MET A 365 -3.60 -14.99 2.57
C MET A 365 -2.33 -14.47 3.27
N VAL A 366 -2.47 -13.52 4.17
CA VAL A 366 -1.32 -12.92 4.89
C VAL A 366 -0.62 -13.97 5.76
N HIS A 367 -1.37 -14.82 6.46
CA HIS A 367 -0.82 -15.91 7.27
C HIS A 367 -0.02 -16.90 6.40
N LEU A 368 -0.56 -17.30 5.26
CA LEU A 368 0.10 -18.21 4.33
C LEU A 368 1.42 -17.61 3.82
N LEU A 369 1.36 -16.41 3.23
CA LEU A 369 2.53 -15.74 2.66
C LEU A 369 3.64 -15.53 3.71
N ARG A 370 3.27 -15.17 4.93
CA ARG A 370 4.18 -15.00 6.05
C ARG A 370 4.73 -16.32 6.56
N GLY A 371 3.88 -17.31 6.82
CA GLY A 371 4.27 -18.63 7.31
C GLY A 371 5.25 -19.32 6.37
N GLU A 372 5.00 -19.24 5.08
CA GLU A 372 5.88 -19.78 4.05
C GLU A 372 7.09 -18.87 3.75
N LYS A 373 7.16 -17.67 4.33
CA LYS A 373 8.18 -16.66 4.01
C LYS A 373 8.27 -16.45 2.50
N ALA A 374 7.12 -16.36 1.84
CA ALA A 374 7.04 -16.36 0.38
C ALA A 374 7.77 -15.15 -0.24
N LEU A 375 7.70 -13.97 0.41
CA LEU A 375 8.31 -12.74 -0.08
C LEU A 375 9.85 -12.76 -0.12
N PHE A 376 10.51 -13.75 0.50
CA PHE A 376 11.99 -13.87 0.46
C PHE A 376 12.52 -14.45 -0.88
N LYS A 377 11.66 -14.83 -1.81
CA LYS A 377 12.04 -15.28 -3.14
C LYS A 377 11.19 -14.55 -4.19
N ALA A 378 11.79 -14.17 -5.30
CA ALA A 378 11.05 -13.62 -6.42
C ALA A 378 10.04 -14.63 -6.98
N PRO A 379 8.87 -14.21 -7.47
CA PRO A 379 7.94 -15.09 -8.14
C PRO A 379 8.48 -15.51 -9.52
N GLU A 380 8.12 -16.71 -9.96
CA GLU A 380 8.52 -17.30 -11.24
C GLU A 380 7.27 -17.65 -12.05
N LEU A 381 7.13 -17.08 -13.25
CA LEU A 381 5.99 -17.34 -14.12
C LEU A 381 6.03 -18.80 -14.61
N LEU A 382 4.94 -19.53 -14.41
CA LEU A 382 4.73 -20.85 -14.97
C LEU A 382 3.82 -20.81 -16.20
N ARG A 383 2.77 -19.98 -16.16
CA ARG A 383 1.81 -19.84 -17.28
C ARG A 383 1.12 -18.47 -17.22
N ALA A 384 1.08 -17.78 -18.36
CA ALA A 384 0.13 -16.70 -18.63
C ALA A 384 -0.63 -17.10 -19.90
N ASP A 385 -1.91 -17.38 -19.77
CA ASP A 385 -2.77 -17.85 -20.85
C ASP A 385 -3.80 -16.75 -21.16
N GLU A 386 -3.56 -16.04 -22.26
CA GLU A 386 -4.39 -14.90 -22.67
C GLU A 386 -5.79 -15.31 -23.13
N GLU A 387 -5.91 -16.46 -23.79
CA GLU A 387 -7.17 -16.98 -24.29
C GLU A 387 -8.07 -17.44 -23.14
N LYS A 388 -7.51 -18.21 -22.22
CA LYS A 388 -8.22 -18.79 -21.09
C LYS A 388 -8.26 -17.89 -19.85
N LYS A 389 -7.58 -16.75 -19.87
CA LYS A 389 -7.49 -15.79 -18.75
C LYS A 389 -6.91 -16.40 -17.47
N VAL A 390 -5.90 -17.26 -17.61
CA VAL A 390 -5.28 -17.97 -16.49
C VAL A 390 -3.87 -17.47 -16.26
N LEU A 391 -3.54 -17.15 -15.00
CA LEU A 391 -2.21 -16.78 -14.53
C LEU A 391 -1.76 -17.80 -13.49
N ILE A 392 -0.59 -18.42 -13.72
CA ILE A 392 -0.01 -19.37 -12.76
C ILE A 392 1.46 -19.03 -12.56
N PHE A 393 1.88 -18.95 -11.31
CA PHE A 393 3.27 -18.71 -10.95
C PHE A 393 3.68 -19.49 -9.70
N LEU A 394 4.96 -19.75 -9.62
CA LEU A 394 5.62 -20.33 -8.45
C LEU A 394 6.26 -19.23 -7.62
N ARG A 395 6.08 -19.29 -6.33
CA ARG A 395 6.86 -18.47 -5.40
C ARG A 395 7.33 -19.33 -4.23
N LYS A 396 8.65 -19.54 -4.14
CA LYS A 396 9.28 -20.44 -3.17
C LYS A 396 8.71 -21.87 -3.31
N ASN A 397 7.92 -22.34 -2.36
CA ASN A 397 7.30 -23.68 -2.34
C ASN A 397 5.78 -23.65 -2.57
N CYS A 398 5.26 -22.50 -3.04
CA CYS A 398 3.84 -22.35 -3.32
C CYS A 398 3.59 -22.05 -4.80
N ILE A 399 2.62 -22.73 -5.39
CA ILE A 399 2.06 -22.42 -6.71
C ILE A 399 0.77 -21.67 -6.49
N PHE A 400 0.64 -20.53 -7.16
CA PHE A 400 -0.56 -19.68 -7.20
C PHE A 400 -1.19 -19.83 -8.58
N ALA A 401 -2.39 -20.37 -8.65
CA ALA A 401 -3.14 -20.55 -9.89
C ALA A 401 -4.43 -19.71 -9.83
N LEU A 402 -4.54 -18.72 -10.73
CA LEU A 402 -5.64 -17.80 -10.80
C LEU A 402 -6.35 -17.92 -12.15
N ASN A 403 -7.65 -18.14 -12.11
CA ASN A 403 -8.52 -18.09 -13.27
C ASN A 403 -9.34 -16.79 -13.22
N PHE A 404 -9.02 -15.83 -14.08
CA PHE A 404 -9.75 -14.57 -14.22
C PHE A 404 -10.94 -14.70 -15.19
N ASN A 405 -11.11 -15.84 -15.87
CA ASN A 405 -12.21 -16.01 -16.82
C ASN A 405 -13.57 -15.86 -16.13
N PRO A 406 -14.48 -15.06 -16.68
CA PRO A 406 -15.76 -14.76 -16.05
C PRO A 406 -16.75 -15.94 -16.00
N SER A 407 -16.67 -16.86 -16.97
CA SER A 407 -17.66 -17.93 -17.17
C SER A 407 -17.06 -19.32 -17.26
N GLU A 408 -15.83 -19.46 -17.80
CA GLU A 408 -15.25 -20.74 -18.09
C GLU A 408 -14.51 -21.34 -16.89
N SER A 409 -14.92 -22.54 -16.52
CA SER A 409 -14.22 -23.39 -15.55
C SER A 409 -13.49 -24.50 -16.30
N TYR A 410 -12.22 -24.68 -16.05
CA TYR A 410 -11.39 -25.62 -16.81
C TYR A 410 -11.21 -26.92 -16.04
N GLN A 411 -11.79 -27.99 -16.56
CA GLN A 411 -11.52 -29.34 -16.09
C GLN A 411 -10.13 -29.77 -16.55
N ASN A 412 -9.33 -30.31 -15.65
CA ASN A 412 -8.02 -30.87 -15.98
C ASN A 412 -7.07 -29.88 -16.71
N TYR A 413 -6.95 -28.66 -16.23
CA TYR A 413 -6.08 -27.64 -16.81
C TYR A 413 -4.61 -27.96 -16.51
N GLY A 414 -3.83 -28.27 -17.58
CA GLY A 414 -2.42 -28.65 -17.50
C GLY A 414 -1.47 -27.45 -17.60
N PHE A 415 -0.44 -27.43 -16.76
CA PHE A 415 0.62 -26.41 -16.79
C PHE A 415 1.95 -26.97 -16.27
N PRO A 416 3.10 -26.39 -16.69
CA PRO A 416 4.42 -26.81 -16.21
C PRO A 416 4.54 -26.58 -14.70
N ALA A 417 5.04 -27.58 -13.97
CA ALA A 417 5.30 -27.46 -12.52
C ALA A 417 6.54 -28.27 -12.13
N PRO A 418 7.28 -27.87 -11.07
CA PRO A 418 8.34 -28.68 -10.51
C PRO A 418 7.81 -30.04 -10.03
N GLU A 419 8.58 -31.09 -10.26
CA GLU A 419 8.20 -32.46 -9.87
C GLU A 419 7.94 -32.60 -8.38
N GLY A 420 6.89 -33.34 -8.02
CA GLY A 420 6.50 -33.63 -6.66
C GLY A 420 5.01 -33.70 -6.41
N GLU A 421 4.67 -33.77 -5.13
CA GLU A 421 3.30 -33.69 -4.64
C GLU A 421 2.99 -32.28 -4.14
N TRP A 422 1.81 -31.81 -4.48
CA TRP A 422 1.32 -30.47 -4.19
C TRP A 422 -0.03 -30.57 -3.49
N GLU A 423 -0.11 -30.02 -2.29
CA GLU A 423 -1.32 -29.98 -1.49
C GLU A 423 -2.03 -28.65 -1.65
N MET A 424 -3.33 -28.64 -1.94
CA MET A 424 -4.14 -27.42 -1.94
C MET A 424 -4.32 -26.95 -0.48
N VAL A 425 -3.74 -25.80 -0.18
CA VAL A 425 -3.74 -25.22 1.17
C VAL A 425 -4.71 -24.06 1.32
N MET A 426 -5.17 -23.50 0.20
CA MET A 426 -6.10 -22.37 0.18
C MET A 426 -6.77 -22.26 -1.18
N ASN A 427 -8.07 -21.99 -1.21
CA ASN A 427 -8.77 -21.61 -2.43
C ASN A 427 -9.82 -20.54 -2.15
N SER A 428 -10.04 -19.64 -3.11
CA SER A 428 -10.96 -18.51 -2.94
C SER A 428 -12.44 -18.91 -3.02
N ASP A 429 -12.73 -20.16 -3.38
CA ASP A 429 -14.07 -20.69 -3.56
C ASP A 429 -14.62 -21.40 -2.32
N GLU A 430 -13.86 -21.45 -1.22
CA GLU A 430 -14.33 -21.98 0.06
C GLU A 430 -15.51 -21.16 0.61
N ALA A 431 -16.50 -21.84 1.19
CA ALA A 431 -17.68 -21.19 1.76
C ALA A 431 -17.35 -20.15 2.82
N ARG A 432 -16.33 -20.40 3.67
CA ARG A 432 -15.88 -19.44 4.70
C ARG A 432 -15.43 -18.09 4.09
N PHE A 433 -14.94 -18.09 2.88
CA PHE A 433 -14.52 -16.90 2.13
C PHE A 433 -15.63 -16.33 1.23
N GLY A 434 -16.87 -16.80 1.40
CA GLY A 434 -18.00 -16.42 0.55
C GLY A 434 -17.93 -16.97 -0.87
N GLY A 435 -17.28 -18.12 -1.06
CA GLY A 435 -17.22 -18.85 -2.31
C GLY A 435 -18.35 -19.87 -2.46
N PHE A 436 -18.38 -20.57 -3.59
CA PHE A 436 -19.43 -21.50 -3.99
C PHE A 436 -19.13 -22.96 -3.67
N SER A 437 -18.00 -23.26 -3.06
CA SER A 437 -17.55 -24.61 -2.69
C SER A 437 -17.51 -25.60 -3.88
N ARG A 438 -17.06 -25.14 -5.06
CA ARG A 438 -16.87 -25.96 -6.25
C ARG A 438 -15.62 -26.85 -6.17
N LEU A 439 -14.74 -26.59 -5.19
CA LEU A 439 -13.51 -27.32 -4.89
C LEU A 439 -13.60 -28.00 -3.53
N GLY A 440 -12.91 -29.12 -3.35
CA GLY A 440 -12.71 -29.75 -2.05
C GLY A 440 -11.87 -28.90 -1.10
N ALA A 441 -11.89 -29.26 0.19
CA ALA A 441 -11.19 -28.47 1.21
C ALA A 441 -9.66 -28.71 1.19
N SER A 442 -9.22 -29.90 0.79
CA SER A 442 -7.81 -30.27 0.69
C SER A 442 -7.66 -31.38 -0.37
N GLU A 443 -6.91 -31.09 -1.38
CA GLU A 443 -6.62 -32.03 -2.48
C GLU A 443 -5.11 -32.12 -2.66
N VAL A 444 -4.62 -33.32 -2.98
CA VAL A 444 -3.20 -33.56 -3.29
C VAL A 444 -3.08 -33.89 -4.76
N HIS A 445 -2.26 -33.15 -5.46
CA HIS A 445 -1.99 -33.31 -6.87
C HIS A 445 -0.54 -33.72 -7.09
N SER A 446 -0.32 -34.71 -7.90
CA SER A 446 1.04 -35.16 -8.28
C SER A 446 1.35 -34.72 -9.69
N THR A 447 2.58 -34.31 -9.94
CA THR A 447 3.04 -33.98 -11.28
C THR A 447 3.17 -35.25 -12.12
N VAL A 448 2.79 -35.15 -13.39
CA VAL A 448 2.96 -36.22 -14.40
C VAL A 448 3.79 -35.63 -15.54
N GLY A 449 5.01 -36.13 -15.71
CA GLY A 449 5.90 -35.66 -16.79
C GLY A 449 6.24 -34.16 -16.70
N LYS A 450 6.40 -33.62 -15.52
CA LYS A 450 6.63 -32.20 -15.23
C LYS A 450 5.42 -31.28 -15.49
N GLU A 451 4.25 -31.84 -15.64
CA GLU A 451 2.99 -31.08 -15.70
C GLU A 451 2.12 -31.39 -14.48
N LEU A 452 1.39 -30.39 -14.03
CA LEU A 452 0.38 -30.50 -13.00
C LEU A 452 -0.98 -30.20 -13.63
N TYR A 453 -2.01 -30.90 -13.18
CA TYR A 453 -3.36 -30.77 -13.69
C TYR A 453 -4.32 -30.40 -12.58
N LEU A 454 -5.13 -29.36 -12.80
CA LEU A 454 -6.08 -28.85 -11.81
C LEU A 454 -7.47 -28.64 -12.42
N TYR A 455 -8.48 -28.75 -11.59
CA TYR A 455 -9.76 -28.10 -11.88
C TYR A 455 -9.66 -26.62 -11.46
N LEU A 456 -9.84 -25.70 -12.40
CA LEU A 456 -9.79 -24.26 -12.18
C LEU A 456 -11.17 -23.65 -12.41
N PRO A 457 -11.98 -23.44 -11.36
CA PRO A 457 -13.27 -22.74 -11.49
C PRO A 457 -13.10 -21.31 -12.00
N SER A 458 -14.12 -20.78 -12.68
CA SER A 458 -14.16 -19.38 -13.10
C SER A 458 -14.04 -18.41 -11.92
N ARG A 459 -13.32 -17.31 -12.12
CA ARG A 459 -13.04 -16.28 -11.08
C ARG A 459 -12.60 -16.90 -9.74
N CYS A 460 -11.65 -17.82 -9.80
CA CYS A 460 -11.16 -18.53 -8.62
C CYS A 460 -9.63 -18.51 -8.56
N ALA A 461 -9.11 -18.47 -7.35
CA ALA A 461 -7.70 -18.67 -7.06
C ALA A 461 -7.48 -19.90 -6.19
N ILE A 462 -6.43 -20.66 -6.51
CA ILE A 462 -5.99 -21.84 -5.77
C ILE A 462 -4.54 -21.63 -5.37
N VAL A 463 -4.18 -21.99 -4.15
CA VAL A 463 -2.80 -22.02 -3.71
C VAL A 463 -2.43 -23.44 -3.32
N LEU A 464 -1.39 -23.94 -3.98
CA LEU A 464 -0.82 -25.27 -3.71
C LEU A 464 0.52 -25.09 -3.00
N LYS A 465 0.80 -25.94 -2.04
CA LYS A 465 2.07 -26.02 -1.33
C LYS A 465 2.75 -27.35 -1.63
N LYS A 466 4.05 -27.30 -1.87
CA LYS A 466 4.85 -28.50 -2.06
C LYS A 466 4.94 -29.29 -0.74
N LYS A 467 4.64 -30.59 -0.79
CA LYS A 467 4.82 -31.53 0.32
C LYS A 467 6.28 -31.86 0.60
#